data_fb0ad4bb6aeb61525821a863255d3e46
#
_entry.id   fb0ad4bb6aeb61525821a863255d3e46
#
_cell.length_a   1.000
_cell.length_b   1.000
_cell.length_c   1.000
_cell.angle_alpha   90.00
_cell.angle_beta   90.00
_cell.angle_gamma   90.00
#
_symmetry.space_group_name_H-M   'P 1'
#
loop_
_entity.id
_entity.type
_entity.pdbx_description
1 polymer ?
#
loop_
_entity_poly.entity_id
_entity_poly.type
_entity_poly.pdbx_seq_one_letter_code
_entity_poly.pdbx_strand_id
1 'polypeptide(L)'
;MRRRLLLGAAAAGAVAALGALPAWPKDRVVRITARRFTYSPSVVTLKKGEPVVLEFVTADIAMGFNAPDFNIRADILPGEVSRVRFVPDKAGTFTFLCDIFCGEGHEKMSGTLKVAA
;
A
#
# COMPACT_ATOMS: atom_id res chain seq x y z
N MET A 1 12.35 -49.19 -17.34
CA MET A 1 12.24 -48.59 -16.95
C MET A 1 12.41 -48.00 -16.74
N ARG A 2 12.10 -48.01 -16.95
CA ARG A 2 11.95 -47.30 -16.55
C ARG A 2 11.98 -46.41 -16.34
N ARG A 3 11.72 -46.46 -16.44
CA ARG A 3 11.55 -45.53 -15.98
C ARG A 3 11.36 -44.68 -15.83
N ARG A 4 11.18 -45.02 -16.02
CA ARG A 4 10.82 -44.16 -15.62
C ARG A 4 10.54 -43.43 -15.07
N LEU A 5 10.29 -43.51 -14.91
CA LEU A 5 9.96 -42.70 -14.16
C LEU A 5 10.11 -41.85 -13.69
N LEU A 6 10.07 -42.01 -13.80
CA LEU A 6 10.15 -41.11 -13.20
C LEU A 6 10.15 -40.12 -13.09
N LEU A 7 10.07 -40.49 -13.39
CA LEU A 7 9.93 -39.51 -13.23
C LEU A 7 9.60 -38.74 -12.98
N GLY A 8 9.40 -38.68 -13.05
CA GLY A 8 8.80 -37.95 -12.80
C GLY A 8 8.65 -37.38 -12.31
N ALA A 9 8.47 -37.39 -11.91
CA ALA A 9 8.17 -36.77 -11.26
C ALA A 9 8.60 -35.91 -10.92
N ALA A 10 8.93 -35.79 -10.99
CA ALA A 10 9.28 -34.99 -10.63
C ALA A 10 9.05 -33.98 -10.77
N ALA A 11 8.91 -33.91 -11.26
CA ALA A 11 8.67 -32.98 -11.56
C ALA A 11 7.96 -32.26 -10.98
N ALA A 12 7.49 -32.50 -10.76
CA ALA A 12 6.67 -31.91 -10.30
C ALA A 12 6.98 -30.99 -9.47
N GLY A 13 7.40 -31.12 -9.08
CA GLY A 13 7.50 -30.35 -8.20
C GLY A 13 7.82 -29.17 -8.42
N ALA A 14 8.19 -29.06 -8.94
CA ALA A 14 8.62 -28.06 -9.05
C ALA A 14 7.90 -27.09 -9.10
N VAL A 15 7.46 -27.14 -9.41
CA VAL A 15 6.82 -26.25 -9.58
C VAL A 15 6.46 -25.53 -8.68
N ALA A 16 6.29 -25.93 -8.13
CA ALA A 16 5.84 -25.33 -7.27
C ALA A 16 6.49 -24.29 -6.93
N ALA A 17 7.25 -24.32 -7.05
CA ALA A 17 7.89 -23.43 -6.68
C ALA A 17 7.55 -22.32 -7.10
N LEU A 18 7.26 -22.43 -7.70
CA LEU A 18 6.96 -21.49 -8.12
C LEU A 18 6.48 -20.68 -7.42
N GLY A 19 6.30 -20.98 -6.96
CA GLY A 19 5.63 -20.28 -6.36
C GLY A 19 6.07 -19.15 -5.94
N ALA A 20 6.78 -18.98 -6.15
CA ALA A 20 7.23 -17.98 -5.83
C ALA A 20 6.54 -16.95 -5.98
N LEU A 21 5.93 -16.79 -5.51
CA LEU A 21 5.25 -15.91 -5.77
C LEU A 21 5.46 -14.76 -5.16
N PRO A 22 4.82 -13.96 -5.37
CA PRO A 22 5.01 -12.69 -5.08
C PRO A 22 4.97 -12.39 -3.65
N ALA A 23 5.58 -11.43 -3.27
CA ALA A 23 5.56 -11.03 -1.95
C ALA A 23 4.34 -10.26 -1.56
N TRP A 24 3.57 -9.82 -2.49
CA TRP A 24 2.41 -9.00 -2.16
C TRP A 24 1.51 -9.60 -1.12
N PRO A 25 1.18 -10.88 -1.20
CA PRO A 25 0.28 -11.43 -0.22
C PRO A 25 0.80 -11.38 1.18
N LYS A 26 2.05 -11.23 1.36
CA LYS A 26 2.62 -11.20 2.69
C LYS A 26 2.85 -9.80 3.21
N ASP A 27 2.69 -8.81 2.37
CA ASP A 27 2.86 -7.44 2.82
C ASP A 27 1.68 -7.03 3.66
N ARG A 28 1.94 -6.18 4.62
CA ARG A 28 0.87 -5.59 5.39
C ARG A 28 0.09 -4.62 4.49
N VAL A 29 -1.22 -4.67 4.56
CA VAL A 29 -2.09 -3.79 3.78
C VAL A 29 -2.86 -2.91 4.75
N VAL A 30 -2.81 -1.61 4.53
CA VAL A 30 -3.56 -0.65 5.33
C VAL A 30 -4.52 0.06 4.39
N ARG A 31 -5.83 -0.10 4.64
CA ARG A 31 -6.83 0.57 3.82
C ARG A 31 -7.16 1.92 4.43
N ILE A 32 -7.12 2.94 3.61
CA ILE A 32 -7.43 4.30 4.00
C ILE A 32 -8.60 4.77 3.14
N THR A 33 -9.68 5.15 3.81
CA THR A 33 -10.84 5.71 3.13
C THR A 33 -10.71 7.23 3.15
N ALA A 34 -10.80 7.84 1.98
CA ALA A 34 -10.73 9.30 1.87
C ALA A 34 -12.10 9.84 1.57
N ARG A 35 -12.40 10.98 2.14
CA ARG A 35 -13.58 11.75 1.79
C ARG A 35 -13.22 13.19 2.02
N ARG A 36 -14.08 14.10 1.55
CA ARG A 36 -13.71 15.49 1.68
C ARG A 36 -13.40 15.80 3.11
N PHE A 37 -12.24 16.16 3.25
CA PHE A 37 -11.36 16.80 4.20
C PHE A 37 -10.88 15.85 5.27
N THR A 38 -11.06 14.53 5.11
CA THR A 38 -10.56 13.58 6.11
C THR A 38 -10.04 12.32 5.46
N TYR A 39 -9.11 11.68 6.16
CA TYR A 39 -8.69 10.30 5.87
C TYR A 39 -9.08 9.44 7.06
N SER A 40 -9.50 8.22 6.79
CA SER A 40 -9.86 7.29 7.86
C SER A 40 -9.19 5.96 7.59
N PRO A 41 -8.27 5.52 8.40
CA PRO A 41 -7.72 6.19 9.58
C PRO A 41 -6.86 7.38 9.22
N SER A 42 -6.78 8.34 10.12
CA SER A 42 -5.96 9.52 9.89
C SER A 42 -4.57 9.38 10.50
N VAL A 43 -4.36 8.36 11.29
CA VAL A 43 -3.04 8.04 11.85
C VAL A 43 -2.75 6.59 11.50
N VAL A 44 -1.65 6.35 10.81
CA VAL A 44 -1.25 5.01 10.40
C VAL A 44 0.09 4.70 11.06
N THR A 45 0.14 3.60 11.78
CA THR A 45 1.36 3.19 12.46
C THR A 45 2.08 2.14 11.62
N LEU A 46 3.34 2.39 11.33
CA LEU A 46 4.15 1.55 10.47
C LEU A 46 5.44 1.20 11.19
N LYS A 47 6.22 0.32 10.57
CA LYS A 47 7.53 -0.06 11.09
C LYS A 47 8.60 0.20 10.07
N LYS A 48 9.69 0.77 10.52
CA LYS A 48 10.83 1.01 9.65
C LYS A 48 11.33 -0.31 9.09
N GLY A 49 11.52 -0.36 7.78
CA GLY A 49 12.05 -1.55 7.12
C GLY A 49 11.02 -2.59 6.75
N GLU A 50 9.77 -2.42 7.14
CA GLU A 50 8.73 -3.38 6.80
C GLU A 50 7.91 -2.90 5.60
N PRO A 51 7.84 -3.68 4.54
CA PRO A 51 7.02 -3.30 3.39
C PRO A 51 5.55 -3.16 3.78
N VAL A 52 4.91 -2.18 3.20
CA VAL A 52 3.49 -1.94 3.45
C VAL A 52 2.84 -1.49 2.15
N VAL A 53 1.59 -1.87 1.98
CA VAL A 53 0.77 -1.40 0.87
C VAL A 53 -0.30 -0.51 1.46
N LEU A 54 -0.33 0.74 1.04
CA LEU A 54 -1.41 1.65 1.40
C LEU A 54 -2.44 1.56 0.31
N GLU A 55 -3.68 1.29 0.70
CA GLU A 55 -4.77 1.05 -0.24
C GLU A 55 -5.82 2.13 -0.01
N PHE A 56 -6.14 2.88 -1.05
CA PHE A 56 -7.01 4.05 -0.93
C PHE A 56 -8.31 3.84 -1.68
N VAL A 57 -9.40 4.22 -1.05
CA VAL A 57 -10.72 4.22 -1.69
C VAL A 57 -11.44 5.50 -1.32
N THR A 58 -12.37 5.91 -2.16
CA THR A 58 -13.28 7.01 -1.84
C THR A 58 -14.61 6.80 -2.56
N ALA A 59 -15.69 7.26 -1.93
CA ALA A 59 -16.99 7.33 -2.56
C ALA A 59 -17.36 8.79 -2.82
N ASP A 60 -16.44 9.69 -2.60
CA ASP A 60 -16.67 11.12 -2.73
C ASP A 60 -16.16 11.60 -4.08
N ILE A 61 -15.28 12.56 -4.11
CA ILE A 61 -14.73 13.10 -5.36
C ILE A 61 -13.27 12.71 -5.47
N ALA A 62 -12.68 12.97 -6.63
CA ALA A 62 -11.27 12.68 -6.82
C ALA A 62 -10.43 13.47 -5.82
N MET A 63 -9.48 12.77 -5.22
CA MET A 63 -8.60 13.36 -4.21
C MET A 63 -7.20 12.79 -4.41
N GLY A 64 -6.26 13.22 -3.61
CA GLY A 64 -4.92 12.74 -3.70
C GLY A 64 -4.36 12.34 -2.35
N PHE A 65 -3.24 11.68 -2.40
CA PHE A 65 -2.45 11.34 -1.23
C PHE A 65 -1.01 11.67 -1.57
N ASN A 66 -0.34 12.38 -0.69
CA ASN A 66 1.06 12.72 -0.89
C ASN A 66 1.77 12.67 0.45
N ALA A 67 2.80 11.84 0.54
CA ALA A 67 3.66 11.78 1.72
C ALA A 67 5.06 12.19 1.25
N PRO A 68 5.36 13.47 1.29
CA PRO A 68 6.61 13.97 0.70
C PRO A 68 7.87 13.43 1.37
N ASP A 69 7.79 13.12 2.65
CA ASP A 69 8.97 12.59 3.33
C ASP A 69 9.40 11.23 2.80
N PHE A 70 8.50 10.52 2.14
CA PHE A 70 8.82 9.22 1.53
C PHE A 70 8.71 9.26 0.02
N ASN A 71 8.43 10.43 -0.53
CA ASN A 71 8.35 10.62 -1.98
C ASN A 71 7.36 9.68 -2.64
N ILE A 72 6.19 9.51 -2.01
CA ILE A 72 5.12 8.67 -2.56
C ILE A 72 3.85 9.49 -2.66
N ARG A 73 3.06 9.16 -3.66
CA ARG A 73 1.76 9.78 -3.86
C ARG A 73 0.83 8.84 -4.62
N ALA A 74 -0.45 9.13 -4.57
CA ALA A 74 -1.45 8.37 -5.33
C ALA A 74 -2.64 9.26 -5.63
N ASP A 75 -3.30 9.00 -6.76
CA ASP A 75 -4.61 9.56 -7.04
C ASP A 75 -5.65 8.66 -6.39
N ILE A 76 -6.65 9.26 -5.77
CA ILE A 76 -7.73 8.52 -5.14
C ILE A 76 -9.00 8.86 -5.90
N LEU A 77 -9.51 7.90 -6.67
CA LEU A 77 -10.62 8.13 -7.58
C LEU A 77 -11.85 7.34 -7.15
N PRO A 78 -13.05 7.92 -7.28
CA PRO A 78 -14.26 7.20 -6.92
C PRO A 78 -14.41 5.94 -7.75
N GLY A 79 -14.75 4.84 -7.09
CA GLY A 79 -14.99 3.59 -7.79
C GLY A 79 -13.73 2.79 -8.10
N GLU A 80 -12.58 3.28 -7.69
CA GLU A 80 -11.31 2.59 -7.95
C GLU A 80 -10.55 2.39 -6.65
N VAL A 81 -9.65 1.42 -6.67
CA VAL A 81 -8.76 1.16 -5.55
C VAL A 81 -7.36 1.53 -6.00
N SER A 82 -6.74 2.45 -5.29
CA SER A 82 -5.38 2.86 -5.59
C SER A 82 -4.45 2.27 -4.54
N ARG A 83 -3.29 1.78 -4.97
CA ARG A 83 -2.34 1.15 -4.05
C ARG A 83 -0.95 1.73 -4.23
N VAL A 84 -0.29 1.94 -3.10
CA VAL A 84 1.11 2.36 -3.08
C VAL A 84 1.86 1.42 -2.16
N ARG A 85 2.88 0.74 -2.70
CA ARG A 85 3.73 -0.13 -1.90
C ARG A 85 5.02 0.61 -1.63
N PHE A 86 5.44 0.63 -0.38
CA PHE A 86 6.73 1.23 -0.06
C PHE A 86 7.29 0.62 1.23
N VAL A 87 8.56 0.86 1.45
CA VAL A 87 9.25 0.43 2.65
C VAL A 87 9.68 1.69 3.38
N PRO A 88 9.10 1.98 4.55
CA PRO A 88 9.53 3.17 5.29
C PRO A 88 11.00 3.05 5.67
N ASP A 89 11.78 4.06 5.32
CA ASP A 89 13.22 4.00 5.54
C ASP A 89 13.69 4.93 6.65
N LYS A 90 12.77 5.54 7.36
CA LYS A 90 13.13 6.38 8.50
C LYS A 90 12.01 6.36 9.52
N ALA A 91 12.42 6.37 10.77
CA ALA A 91 11.48 6.37 11.89
C ALA A 91 11.11 7.81 12.24
N GLY A 92 9.91 7.98 12.78
CA GLY A 92 9.45 9.30 13.20
C GLY A 92 8.00 9.50 12.87
N THR A 93 7.58 10.73 12.93
CA THR A 93 6.21 11.14 12.66
C THR A 93 6.22 12.03 11.42
N PHE A 94 5.44 11.63 10.42
CA PHE A 94 5.44 12.30 9.13
C PHE A 94 4.02 12.62 8.71
N THR A 95 3.84 13.70 7.96
CA THR A 95 2.52 14.13 7.53
C THR A 95 2.25 13.69 6.10
N PHE A 96 1.04 13.23 5.83
CA PHE A 96 0.57 13.10 4.46
C PHE A 96 -0.61 14.04 4.26
N LEU A 97 -0.85 14.39 3.01
CA LEU A 97 -1.85 15.40 2.72
C LEU A 97 -2.47 15.15 1.34
N CYS A 98 -3.58 15.84 1.12
CA CYS A 98 -4.25 15.80 -0.17
C CYS A 98 -3.58 16.83 -1.08
N ASP A 99 -3.14 16.37 -2.25
CA ASP A 99 -2.43 17.24 -3.19
C ASP A 99 -3.27 17.58 -4.43
N ILE A 100 -4.56 17.24 -4.42
CA ILE A 100 -5.49 17.60 -5.47
C ILE A 100 -6.59 18.42 -4.82
N PHE A 101 -6.86 19.60 -5.36
CA PHE A 101 -7.88 20.45 -4.77
C PHE A 101 -9.23 19.74 -4.75
N CYS A 102 -9.83 19.61 -3.60
CA CYS A 102 -11.09 18.87 -3.44
C CYS A 102 -12.17 19.72 -2.78
N GLY A 103 -11.97 21.02 -2.71
CA GLY A 103 -12.98 21.93 -2.17
C GLY A 103 -12.40 22.82 -1.09
N GLU A 104 -13.27 23.66 -0.52
CA GLU A 104 -12.85 24.48 0.59
C GLU A 104 -12.53 23.59 1.78
N GLY A 105 -11.39 23.77 2.40
CA GLY A 105 -10.95 22.89 3.46
C GLY A 105 -9.90 21.92 2.99
N HIS A 106 -9.61 21.89 1.69
CA HIS A 106 -8.58 21.06 1.12
C HIS A 106 -7.24 21.19 1.85
N GLU A 107 -6.87 22.38 2.21
CA GLU A 107 -5.58 22.61 2.86
C GLU A 107 -5.51 22.03 4.27
N LYS A 108 -6.65 21.62 4.82
CA LYS A 108 -6.67 21.01 6.15
C LYS A 108 -6.76 19.48 6.09
N MET A 109 -6.85 18.94 4.89
CA MET A 109 -6.99 17.50 4.74
C MET A 109 -5.63 16.83 4.83
N SER A 110 -5.37 16.20 5.96
CA SER A 110 -4.07 15.58 6.22
C SER A 110 -4.20 14.44 7.18
N GLY A 111 -3.12 13.69 7.31
CA GLY A 111 -3.01 12.62 8.27
C GLY A 111 -1.56 12.40 8.65
N THR A 112 -1.32 11.37 9.42
CA THR A 112 -0.02 11.14 10.01
C THR A 112 0.43 9.70 9.80
N LEU A 113 1.69 9.54 9.40
CA LEU A 113 2.36 8.24 9.38
C LEU A 113 3.31 8.22 10.56
N LYS A 114 3.09 7.27 11.47
CA LYS A 114 3.98 7.08 12.62
C LYS A 114 4.81 5.85 12.35
N VAL A 115 6.10 6.03 12.18
CA VAL A 115 7.00 4.93 11.82
C VAL A 115 7.86 4.60 13.02
N ALA A 116 7.68 3.41 13.54
CA ALA A 116 8.46 2.93 14.68
C ALA A 116 9.81 2.42 14.20
N ALA A 117 10.82 2.60 15.03
CA ALA A 117 12.17 2.17 14.70
C ALA A 117 12.29 0.65 14.64
#